data_f524fa6f9778d411b6690246ac6a030a
#
_entry.id   f524fa6f9778d411b6690246ac6a030a
#
_cell.length_a   1.000
_cell.length_b   1.000
_cell.length_c   1.000
_cell.angle_alpha   90.00
_cell.angle_beta   90.00
_cell.angle_gamma   90.00
#
_symmetry.space_group_name_H-M   'P 1'
#
loop_
_entity.id
_entity.type
_entity.pdbx_description
1 polymer ?
#
loop_
_entity_poly.entity_id
_entity_poly.type
_entity_poly.pdbx_seq_one_letter_code
_entity_poly.pdbx_strand_id
1 'polypeptide(L)' 'MEPKLGDMMKVNPSLTGLTDWIEGQVIDVEHNPFMGLVISIRDNLGRIFFGQSKYFKIA' A
#
# COMPACT_ATOMS: atom_id res chain seq x y z
N MET A 1 0.23 5.18 13.15
CA MET A 1 1.35 5.89 12.51
C MET A 1 1.13 5.94 11.01
N GLU A 2 1.28 7.11 10.43
CA GLU A 2 1.00 7.30 9.01
C GLU A 2 2.25 7.04 8.19
N PRO A 3 2.16 6.26 7.09
CA PRO A 3 3.31 6.03 6.22
C PRO A 3 3.66 7.30 5.46
N LYS A 4 4.91 7.38 5.02
CA LYS A 4 5.44 8.51 4.26
C LYS A 4 5.89 8.04 2.90
N LEU A 5 5.95 8.97 1.95
CA LEU A 5 6.52 8.69 0.63
C LEU A 5 7.93 8.12 0.80
N GLY A 6 8.20 7.05 0.09
CA GLY A 6 9.49 6.37 0.15
C GLY A 6 9.57 5.23 1.15
N ASP A 7 8.63 5.14 2.08
CA ASP A 7 8.61 4.02 3.03
C ASP A 7 8.36 2.70 2.30
N MET A 8 8.91 1.62 2.85
CA MET A 8 8.62 0.29 2.34
C MET A 8 7.46 -0.31 3.11
N MET A 9 6.47 -0.84 2.40
CA MET A 9 5.31 -1.46 3.01
C MET A 9 4.95 -2.73 2.27
N LYS A 10 4.16 -3.57 2.91
CA LYS A 10 3.62 -4.79 2.30
C LYS A 10 2.13 -4.68 2.20
N VAL A 11 1.58 -5.12 1.07
CA VAL A 11 0.14 -5.12 0.83
C VAL A 11 -0.42 -6.53 0.97
N ASN A 12 -1.57 -6.61 1.60
CA ASN A 12 -2.26 -7.86 1.92
C ASN A 12 -2.74 -8.56 0.64
N PRO A 13 -2.60 -9.89 0.55
CA PRO A 13 -3.15 -10.66 -0.57
C PRO A 13 -4.65 -10.44 -0.81
N SER A 14 -5.41 -10.10 0.22
CA SER A 14 -6.84 -9.83 0.05
C SER A 14 -7.11 -8.62 -0.82
N LEU A 15 -6.16 -7.68 -0.92
CA LEU A 15 -6.30 -6.53 -1.80
C LEU A 15 -5.84 -6.86 -3.22
N THR A 16 -4.72 -7.55 -3.35
CA THR A 16 -4.09 -7.79 -4.65
C THR A 16 -4.69 -8.96 -5.40
N GLY A 17 -5.26 -9.93 -4.70
CA GLY A 17 -5.69 -11.19 -5.29
C GLY A 17 -4.55 -12.17 -5.54
N LEU A 18 -3.34 -11.83 -5.13
CA LEU A 18 -2.18 -12.71 -5.25
C LEU A 18 -2.07 -13.58 -4.00
N THR A 19 -1.13 -14.55 -4.03
CA THR A 19 -1.03 -15.53 -2.93
C THR A 19 -0.25 -15.00 -1.73
N ASP A 20 0.71 -14.09 -1.96
CA ASP A 20 1.61 -13.62 -0.93
C ASP A 20 1.49 -12.11 -0.74
N TRP A 21 1.95 -11.64 0.42
CA TRP A 21 2.14 -10.21 0.65
C TRP A 21 3.16 -9.67 -0.35
N ILE A 22 2.86 -8.51 -0.92
CA ILE A 22 3.74 -7.87 -1.91
C ILE A 22 4.37 -6.66 -1.27
N GLU A 23 5.70 -6.60 -1.31
CA GLU A 23 6.45 -5.46 -0.78
C GLU A 23 6.66 -4.42 -1.86
N GLY A 24 6.48 -3.15 -1.50
CA GLY A 24 6.69 -2.06 -2.43
C GLY A 24 6.98 -0.76 -1.70
N GLN A 25 7.37 0.24 -2.47
CA GLN A 25 7.68 1.56 -1.97
C GLN A 25 6.44 2.45 -2.05
N VAL A 26 6.16 3.18 -0.98
CA VAL A 26 5.04 4.12 -0.93
C VAL A 26 5.30 5.26 -1.91
N ILE A 27 4.40 5.43 -2.87
CA ILE A 27 4.49 6.48 -3.88
C ILE A 27 3.40 7.54 -3.73
N ASP A 28 2.38 7.26 -2.91
CA ASP A 28 1.33 8.23 -2.65
C ASP A 28 0.61 7.90 -1.35
N VAL A 29 0.20 8.93 -0.64
CA VAL A 29 -0.62 8.81 0.58
C VAL A 29 -1.71 9.87 0.49
N GLU A 30 -2.97 9.42 0.53
CA GLU A 30 -4.12 10.30 0.36
C GLU A 30 -5.04 10.19 1.56
N HIS A 31 -5.51 11.33 2.06
CA HIS A 31 -6.56 11.38 3.08
C HIS A 31 -7.91 11.54 2.37
N ASN A 32 -8.59 10.42 2.20
CA ASN A 32 -9.88 10.41 1.49
C ASN A 32 -11.01 10.60 2.49
N PRO A 33 -11.95 11.56 2.26
CA PRO A 33 -13.01 11.83 3.23
C PRO A 33 -13.99 10.67 3.41
N PHE A 34 -14.06 9.74 2.47
CA PHE A 34 -14.98 8.62 2.55
C PHE A 34 -14.30 7.32 2.96
N MET A 35 -13.07 7.12 2.53
CA MET A 35 -12.35 5.87 2.73
C MET A 35 -11.29 5.93 3.82
N GLY A 36 -10.96 7.13 4.27
CA GLY A 36 -9.88 7.32 5.21
C GLY A 36 -8.55 7.38 4.50
N LEU A 37 -7.51 6.82 5.12
CA LEU A 37 -6.18 6.85 4.57
C LEU A 37 -6.04 5.83 3.44
N VAL A 38 -5.67 6.30 2.26
CA VAL A 38 -5.44 5.46 1.08
C VAL A 38 -3.96 5.51 0.72
N ILE A 39 -3.34 4.34 0.61
CA ILE A 39 -1.92 4.21 0.36
C ILE A 39 -1.71 3.57 -1.00
N SER A 40 -0.75 4.08 -1.77
CA SER A 40 -0.33 3.48 -3.03
C SER A 40 1.14 3.08 -2.92
N ILE A 41 1.45 1.85 -3.32
CA ILE A 41 2.82 1.35 -3.36
C ILE A 41 3.14 0.85 -4.76
N ARG A 42 4.44 0.87 -5.10
CA ARG A 42 4.93 0.29 -6.34
C ARG A 42 5.95 -0.78 -6.00
N ASP A 43 5.76 -1.99 -6.53
CA ASP A 43 6.68 -3.10 -6.28
C ASP A 43 7.88 -3.06 -7.24
N ASN A 44 8.78 -4.04 -7.11
CA ASN A 44 9.99 -4.09 -7.92
C ASN A 44 9.74 -4.51 -9.37
N LEU A 45 8.53 -4.93 -9.69
CA LEU A 45 8.12 -5.23 -11.06
C LEU A 45 7.40 -4.04 -11.71
N GLY A 46 7.31 -2.91 -11.02
CA GLY A 46 6.65 -1.72 -11.53
C GLY A 46 5.14 -1.75 -11.36
N ARG A 47 4.58 -2.74 -10.67
CA ARG A 47 3.15 -2.81 -10.45
C ARG A 47 2.75 -1.88 -9.32
N ILE A 48 1.59 -1.24 -9.46
CA ILE A 48 1.09 -0.32 -8.45
C ILE A 48 -0.15 -0.93 -7.80
N PHE A 49 -0.14 -0.95 -6.47
CA PHE A 49 -1.28 -1.40 -5.68
C PHE A 49 -1.70 -0.27 -4.75
N PHE A 50 -3.01 -0.06 -4.63
CA PHE A 50 -3.52 0.98 -3.75
C PHE A 50 -4.78 0.51 -3.04
N GLY A 51 -5.03 1.09 -1.88
CA GLY A 51 -6.21 0.76 -1.10
C GLY A 51 -6.16 1.39 0.27
N GLN A 52 -7.15 1.06 1.09
CA GLN A 52 -7.22 1.56 2.46
C GLN A 52 -6.04 1.03 3.28
N SER A 53 -5.63 1.82 4.27
CA SER A 53 -4.45 1.50 5.09
C SER A 53 -4.53 0.15 5.79
N LYS A 54 -5.75 -0.35 6.06
CA LYS A 54 -5.92 -1.64 6.74
C LYS A 54 -5.34 -2.82 5.95
N TYR A 55 -5.11 -2.65 4.66
CA TYR A 55 -4.55 -3.70 3.81
C TYR A 55 -3.03 -3.68 3.77
N PHE A 56 -2.40 -2.75 4.48
CA PHE A 56 -0.95 -2.56 4.41
C PHE A 56 -0.33 -2.74 5.78
N LYS A 57 0.93 -3.16 5.79
CA LYS A 57 1.74 -3.19 7.01
C LYS A 57 3.16 -2.77 6.68
N ILE A 58 3.89 -2.32 7.69
CA ILE A 58 5.29 -1.93 7.52
C ILE A 58 6.13 -3.15 7.16
N ALA A 59 6.98 -2.97 6.17
CA ALA A 59 7.87 -4.05 5.72
C ALA A 59 9.01 -4.30 6.70
#